data_6efac160fb6eba25bda7227165edc01f
#
_entry.id   6efac160fb6eba25bda7227165edc01f
#
_cell.length_a   1.000
_cell.length_b   1.000
_cell.length_c   1.000
_cell.angle_alpha   90.00
_cell.angle_beta   90.00
_cell.angle_gamma   90.00
#
_symmetry.space_group_name_H-M   'P 1'
#
loop_
_entity.id
_entity.type
_entity.pdbx_description
1 polymer ?
#
loop_
_entity_poly.entity_id
_entity_poly.type
_entity_poly.pdbx_seq_one_letter_code
_entity_poly.pdbx_strand_id
1 'polypeptide(L)'
;MNARLSAITGSILLLSSPLQGFSATTHPDSCMNRDWKKEIPLPVYPNREMTELYHQTWEIAAGRVRKGPEGLPASPYMDENCYEDQIWIWDTCFMVLFAKYAPRAFPGIESLDNLYKPIHEKAATPLRIHLVDNPPLFAWVEKEYFDFTGDKGRLNHLLNEKRYLQKHFKWFARAKAGERFECSPQRIYLNSIGDDGFTWTGGASGMDNTPRGRDAGGYHKVLWVDAISQQALSAHCIAAMEQALGNENEARKWNAEYEALKKKINHLYWDERDGFYYDVTIADKQPCRVKTIASYWPLLARIASREQARSMVNHLMNPGEFGGSYPTPSLARSDKDYHHQTGDYWRGGIWLPTTYMAIKAIEKYGYHEEADAIAEKVINQQLAAYRNMEPHTVWECYSPSGDAPSTEHGRRVRPEFCGWSALGPIALFIENVLGFKKVSAAGKEVRWRLKKNKGRHGIRNLRFGDIVTDIVFEGKGTVSVTLNASYSLIINGNTYSVRKGDTEIKL
;
A
#
# COMPACT_ATOMS: atom_id res chain seq x y z
N MET A 1 -41.08 -12.85 -68.60
CA MET A 1 -41.54 -13.89 -67.69
C MET A 1 -40.88 -13.59 -66.29
N ASN A 2 -41.70 -13.27 -65.33
CA ASN A 2 -41.33 -12.75 -64.05
C ASN A 2 -40.69 -13.78 -63.09
N ALA A 3 -39.57 -13.44 -62.48
CA ALA A 3 -39.09 -14.11 -61.26
C ALA A 3 -38.95 -13.09 -60.14
N ARG A 4 -39.74 -13.27 -59.08
CA ARG A 4 -39.81 -12.43 -57.89
C ARG A 4 -38.58 -12.66 -56.99
N LEU A 5 -37.91 -11.58 -56.60
CA LEU A 5 -36.99 -11.58 -55.46
C LEU A 5 -37.81 -11.54 -54.16
N SER A 6 -37.61 -12.54 -53.31
CA SER A 6 -38.07 -12.52 -51.91
C SER A 6 -36.93 -12.00 -51.06
N ALA A 7 -37.18 -10.87 -50.42
CA ALA A 7 -36.32 -10.33 -49.34
C ALA A 7 -36.56 -11.10 -48.05
N ILE A 8 -35.48 -11.71 -47.52
CA ILE A 8 -35.48 -12.30 -46.18
C ILE A 8 -34.91 -11.25 -45.23
N THR A 9 -35.77 -10.62 -44.44
CA THR A 9 -35.42 -9.78 -43.30
C THR A 9 -35.10 -10.69 -42.11
N GLY A 10 -33.80 -10.91 -41.85
CA GLY A 10 -33.33 -11.59 -40.66
C GLY A 10 -33.30 -10.63 -39.49
N SER A 11 -34.27 -10.78 -38.59
CA SER A 11 -34.24 -10.11 -37.28
C SER A 11 -33.17 -10.74 -36.40
N ILE A 12 -32.12 -9.99 -36.12
CA ILE A 12 -31.12 -10.37 -35.11
C ILE A 12 -31.76 -10.16 -33.73
N LEU A 13 -32.19 -11.24 -33.10
CA LEU A 13 -32.53 -11.25 -31.67
C LEU A 13 -31.22 -11.16 -30.88
N LEU A 14 -30.96 -10.00 -30.30
CA LEU A 14 -29.99 -9.83 -29.26
C LEU A 14 -30.52 -10.54 -28.00
N LEU A 15 -30.07 -11.79 -27.79
CA LEU A 15 -30.25 -12.47 -26.52
C LEU A 15 -29.36 -11.79 -25.46
N SER A 16 -29.96 -10.90 -24.69
CA SER A 16 -29.39 -10.42 -23.44
C SER A 16 -29.44 -11.57 -22.44
N SER A 17 -28.34 -12.28 -22.28
CA SER A 17 -28.16 -13.20 -21.16
C SER A 17 -28.17 -12.38 -19.87
N PRO A 18 -28.97 -12.75 -18.86
CA PRO A 18 -28.88 -12.11 -17.56
C PRO A 18 -27.51 -12.43 -16.96
N LEU A 19 -26.75 -11.39 -16.61
CA LEU A 19 -25.56 -11.53 -15.78
C LEU A 19 -25.95 -12.31 -14.52
N GLN A 20 -25.52 -13.57 -14.43
CA GLN A 20 -25.58 -14.31 -13.19
C GLN A 20 -24.76 -13.54 -12.16
N GLY A 21 -25.44 -12.93 -11.20
CA GLY A 21 -24.82 -12.33 -10.04
C GLY A 21 -23.99 -13.40 -9.33
N PHE A 22 -22.67 -13.23 -9.34
CA PHE A 22 -21.78 -14.06 -8.54
C PHE A 22 -22.13 -13.82 -7.07
N SER A 23 -22.66 -14.84 -6.42
CA SER A 23 -22.88 -14.84 -4.97
C SER A 23 -21.51 -14.82 -4.31
N ALA A 24 -21.15 -13.71 -3.69
CA ALA A 24 -20.02 -13.65 -2.79
C ALA A 24 -20.25 -14.70 -1.70
N THR A 25 -19.32 -15.63 -1.57
CA THR A 25 -19.30 -16.56 -0.43
C THR A 25 -19.06 -15.72 0.81
N THR A 26 -20.12 -15.44 1.57
CA THR A 26 -19.98 -14.86 2.90
C THR A 26 -19.26 -15.89 3.76
N HIS A 27 -18.02 -15.60 4.16
CA HIS A 27 -17.31 -16.42 5.13
C HIS A 27 -18.14 -16.46 6.42
N PRO A 28 -18.44 -17.65 6.98
CA PRO A 28 -19.30 -17.77 8.16
C PRO A 28 -18.76 -17.04 9.39
N ASP A 29 -17.46 -16.69 9.41
CA ASP A 29 -16.77 -16.05 10.54
C ASP A 29 -16.68 -14.52 10.43
N SER A 30 -17.18 -13.92 9.35
CA SER A 30 -17.17 -12.45 9.22
C SER A 30 -18.14 -11.82 10.22
N CYS A 31 -17.66 -10.91 11.03
CA CYS A 31 -18.46 -10.15 12.00
C CYS A 31 -18.85 -8.75 11.51
N MET A 32 -18.76 -8.50 10.21
CA MET A 32 -19.13 -7.22 9.62
C MET A 32 -20.61 -6.88 9.83
N ASN A 33 -20.87 -5.64 10.19
CA ASN A 33 -22.24 -5.11 10.16
C ASN A 33 -22.79 -5.19 8.73
N ARG A 34 -24.04 -5.64 8.57
CA ARG A 34 -24.73 -5.75 7.26
C ARG A 34 -24.74 -4.45 6.45
N ASP A 35 -24.59 -3.30 7.10
CA ASP A 35 -24.63 -1.99 6.49
C ASP A 35 -23.25 -1.43 6.06
N TRP A 36 -22.18 -2.19 6.16
CA TRP A 36 -20.82 -1.74 5.83
C TRP A 36 -20.70 -1.15 4.41
N LYS A 37 -21.50 -1.65 3.46
CA LYS A 37 -21.54 -1.14 2.08
C LYS A 37 -21.92 0.34 1.98
N LYS A 38 -22.62 0.88 2.98
CA LYS A 38 -22.98 2.31 3.06
C LYS A 38 -21.80 3.19 3.48
N GLU A 39 -20.74 2.59 4.00
CA GLU A 39 -19.55 3.32 4.48
C GLU A 39 -18.44 3.41 3.45
N ILE A 40 -18.43 2.56 2.42
CA ILE A 40 -17.41 2.60 1.38
C ILE A 40 -17.65 3.72 0.37
N PRO A 41 -16.60 4.35 -0.19
CA PRO A 41 -16.74 5.26 -1.30
C PRO A 41 -17.26 4.52 -2.54
N LEU A 42 -18.02 5.24 -3.39
CA LEU A 42 -18.61 4.68 -4.60
C LEU A 42 -17.95 5.31 -5.83
N PRO A 43 -17.08 4.58 -6.55
CA PRO A 43 -16.45 5.10 -7.75
C PRO A 43 -17.47 5.34 -8.86
N VAL A 44 -17.30 6.46 -9.55
CA VAL A 44 -17.96 6.75 -10.82
C VAL A 44 -16.91 6.61 -11.90
N TYR A 45 -16.99 5.58 -12.74
CA TYR A 45 -15.96 5.33 -13.75
C TYR A 45 -16.55 4.59 -14.97
N PRO A 46 -16.13 4.93 -16.20
CA PRO A 46 -16.70 4.31 -17.41
C PRO A 46 -16.42 2.81 -17.53
N ASN A 47 -15.26 2.34 -17.05
CA ASN A 47 -14.93 0.92 -17.08
C ASN A 47 -15.67 0.20 -15.93
N ARG A 48 -16.78 -0.48 -16.28
CA ARG A 48 -17.61 -1.22 -15.33
C ARG A 48 -16.87 -2.38 -14.67
N GLU A 49 -16.01 -3.07 -15.39
CA GLU A 49 -15.27 -4.24 -14.88
C GLU A 49 -14.28 -3.83 -13.78
N MET A 50 -13.58 -2.69 -13.92
CA MET A 50 -12.76 -2.15 -12.84
C MET A 50 -13.59 -1.76 -11.61
N THR A 51 -14.77 -1.18 -11.83
CA THR A 51 -15.69 -0.82 -10.73
C THR A 51 -16.21 -2.07 -10.04
N GLU A 52 -16.48 -3.13 -10.79
CA GLU A 52 -16.88 -4.43 -10.24
C GLU A 52 -15.76 -5.05 -9.41
N LEU A 53 -14.53 -5.09 -9.92
CA LEU A 53 -13.36 -5.56 -9.18
C LEU A 53 -13.17 -4.80 -7.86
N TYR A 54 -13.37 -3.46 -7.88
CA TYR A 54 -13.35 -2.63 -6.67
C TYR A 54 -14.37 -3.12 -5.64
N HIS A 55 -15.63 -3.33 -6.04
CA HIS A 55 -16.68 -3.81 -5.12
C HIS A 55 -16.42 -5.23 -4.62
N GLN A 56 -16.00 -6.14 -5.49
CA GLN A 56 -15.67 -7.51 -5.12
C GLN A 56 -14.48 -7.55 -4.14
N THR A 57 -13.50 -6.67 -4.31
CA THR A 57 -12.36 -6.59 -3.38
C THR A 57 -12.82 -6.14 -1.99
N TRP A 58 -13.76 -5.21 -1.88
CA TRP A 58 -14.37 -4.86 -0.60
C TRP A 58 -15.16 -6.02 0.02
N GLU A 59 -15.86 -6.84 -0.78
CA GLU A 59 -16.53 -8.07 -0.29
C GLU A 59 -15.52 -9.07 0.29
N ILE A 60 -14.40 -9.29 -0.41
CA ILE A 60 -13.32 -10.16 0.08
C ILE A 60 -12.75 -9.59 1.38
N ALA A 61 -12.47 -8.27 1.44
CA ALA A 61 -11.98 -7.63 2.65
C ALA A 61 -12.97 -7.74 3.82
N ALA A 62 -14.28 -7.61 3.57
CA ALA A 62 -15.31 -7.80 4.57
C ALA A 62 -15.33 -9.25 5.11
N GLY A 63 -15.08 -10.23 4.24
CA GLY A 63 -14.89 -11.63 4.63
C GLY A 63 -13.66 -11.88 5.51
N ARG A 64 -12.74 -10.92 5.60
CA ARG A 64 -11.51 -10.99 6.40
C ARG A 64 -11.55 -10.17 7.69
N VAL A 65 -12.69 -9.58 8.02
CA VAL A 65 -12.90 -8.96 9.33
C VAL A 65 -13.37 -10.06 10.29
N ARG A 66 -12.57 -10.35 11.29
CA ARG A 66 -12.79 -11.46 12.23
C ARG A 66 -13.10 -10.94 13.64
N LYS A 67 -13.95 -11.68 14.33
CA LYS A 67 -14.09 -11.53 15.78
C LYS A 67 -12.96 -12.32 16.43
N GLY A 68 -12.04 -11.61 17.05
CA GLY A 68 -10.93 -12.27 17.74
C GLY A 68 -11.41 -13.08 18.96
N PRO A 69 -10.58 -14.03 19.43
CA PRO A 69 -10.82 -14.73 20.67
C PRO A 69 -10.84 -13.75 21.87
N GLU A 70 -11.41 -14.19 22.99
CA GLU A 70 -11.43 -13.41 24.22
C GLU A 70 -10.01 -13.04 24.67
N GLY A 71 -9.82 -11.80 25.14
CA GLY A 71 -8.52 -11.29 25.58
C GLY A 71 -7.69 -10.63 24.47
N LEU A 72 -8.20 -10.55 23.22
CA LEU A 72 -7.52 -9.81 22.16
C LEU A 72 -7.60 -8.30 22.42
N PRO A 73 -6.49 -7.54 22.32
CA PRO A 73 -6.45 -6.10 22.55
C PRO A 73 -7.43 -5.28 21.70
N ALA A 74 -7.67 -5.68 20.46
CA ALA A 74 -8.68 -5.10 19.56
C ALA A 74 -9.48 -6.20 18.86
N SER A 75 -10.82 -6.13 18.95
CA SER A 75 -11.76 -7.03 18.27
C SER A 75 -13.05 -6.27 17.95
N PRO A 76 -13.55 -6.33 16.72
CA PRO A 76 -13.03 -7.10 15.58
C PRO A 76 -11.67 -6.59 15.08
N TYR A 77 -10.99 -7.40 14.26
CA TYR A 77 -9.73 -7.05 13.61
C TYR A 77 -9.72 -7.52 12.15
N MET A 78 -8.82 -6.95 11.34
CA MET A 78 -8.59 -7.41 9.97
C MET A 78 -7.50 -8.48 9.95
N ASP A 79 -7.74 -9.53 9.18
CA ASP A 79 -6.87 -10.68 8.99
C ASP A 79 -6.39 -10.74 7.53
N GLU A 80 -5.10 -11.00 7.32
CA GLU A 80 -4.48 -11.07 5.99
C GLU A 80 -4.77 -12.37 5.24
N ASN A 81 -5.28 -13.40 5.92
CA ASN A 81 -5.56 -14.74 5.39
C ASN A 81 -4.35 -15.67 5.24
N CYS A 82 -3.38 -15.60 6.16
CA CYS A 82 -2.30 -16.57 6.19
C CYS A 82 -2.54 -17.75 7.14
N TYR A 83 -2.64 -17.46 8.43
CA TYR A 83 -2.84 -18.44 9.50
C TYR A 83 -3.79 -17.87 10.56
N GLU A 84 -4.69 -18.69 11.06
CA GLU A 84 -5.76 -18.24 11.98
C GLU A 84 -5.27 -17.74 13.34
N ASP A 85 -4.09 -18.18 13.78
CA ASP A 85 -3.51 -17.85 15.09
C ASP A 85 -2.36 -16.85 15.03
N GLN A 86 -2.04 -16.31 13.85
CA GLN A 86 -0.88 -15.44 13.63
C GLN A 86 -1.25 -14.16 12.89
N ILE A 87 -0.53 -13.08 13.21
CA ILE A 87 -0.62 -11.77 12.53
C ILE A 87 0.78 -11.23 12.25
N TRP A 88 0.89 -10.41 11.22
CA TRP A 88 2.14 -9.79 10.75
C TRP A 88 2.06 -8.26 10.84
N ILE A 89 3.20 -7.64 11.13
CA ILE A 89 3.26 -6.18 11.28
C ILE A 89 2.99 -5.47 9.96
N TRP A 90 3.76 -5.79 8.92
CA TRP A 90 3.64 -5.02 7.69
C TRP A 90 2.36 -5.31 6.92
N ASP A 91 1.84 -6.55 6.96
CA ASP A 91 0.54 -6.92 6.40
C ASP A 91 -0.57 -6.07 7.01
N THR A 92 -0.65 -6.05 8.35
CA THR A 92 -1.62 -5.23 9.06
C THR A 92 -1.46 -3.74 8.72
N CYS A 93 -0.22 -3.25 8.61
CA CYS A 93 0.05 -1.87 8.19
C CYS A 93 -0.48 -1.59 6.78
N PHE A 94 -0.27 -2.47 5.82
CA PHE A 94 -0.78 -2.28 4.46
C PHE A 94 -2.30 -2.35 4.38
N MET A 95 -2.95 -3.14 5.24
CA MET A 95 -4.42 -3.14 5.35
C MET A 95 -4.99 -1.79 5.77
N VAL A 96 -4.33 -1.05 6.66
CA VAL A 96 -4.74 0.31 7.06
C VAL A 96 -4.85 1.24 5.84
N LEU A 97 -3.95 1.12 4.87
CA LEU A 97 -3.87 2.05 3.74
C LEU A 97 -5.06 1.98 2.79
N PHE A 98 -5.74 0.85 2.69
CA PHE A 98 -7.01 0.79 1.96
C PHE A 98 -8.22 0.88 2.89
N ALA A 99 -8.17 0.29 4.09
CA ALA A 99 -9.26 0.33 5.05
C ALA A 99 -9.59 1.76 5.54
N LYS A 100 -8.62 2.69 5.50
CA LYS A 100 -8.83 4.10 5.83
C LYS A 100 -9.96 4.76 5.02
N TYR A 101 -10.31 4.22 3.84
CA TYR A 101 -11.43 4.73 3.04
C TYR A 101 -12.81 4.36 3.58
N ALA A 102 -12.89 3.43 4.53
CA ALA A 102 -14.12 3.06 5.22
C ALA A 102 -13.87 2.79 6.72
N PRO A 103 -13.30 3.76 7.47
CA PRO A 103 -12.77 3.54 8.82
C PRO A 103 -13.84 3.26 9.87
N ARG A 104 -15.12 3.52 9.57
CA ARG A 104 -16.25 3.22 10.47
C ARG A 104 -16.73 1.79 10.34
N ALA A 105 -16.36 1.10 9.27
CA ALA A 105 -16.78 -0.26 8.98
C ALA A 105 -15.63 -1.27 9.11
N PHE A 106 -14.43 -0.88 8.72
CA PHE A 106 -13.25 -1.76 8.68
C PHE A 106 -12.26 -1.36 9.78
N PRO A 107 -11.97 -2.26 10.73
CA PRO A 107 -11.10 -1.99 11.88
C PRO A 107 -9.61 -2.07 11.51
N GLY A 108 -9.22 -1.40 10.41
CA GLY A 108 -7.84 -1.45 9.91
C GLY A 108 -6.86 -0.86 10.91
N ILE A 109 -7.14 0.34 11.41
CA ILE A 109 -6.23 1.03 12.33
C ILE A 109 -6.25 0.42 13.72
N GLU A 110 -7.42 -0.02 14.20
CA GLU A 110 -7.57 -0.67 15.50
C GLU A 110 -6.82 -2.00 15.55
N SER A 111 -6.68 -2.69 14.42
CA SER A 111 -5.93 -3.95 14.31
C SER A 111 -4.46 -3.79 14.75
N LEU A 112 -3.88 -2.59 14.63
CA LEU A 112 -2.52 -2.30 15.11
C LEU A 112 -2.38 -2.40 16.63
N ASP A 113 -3.45 -2.26 17.39
CA ASP A 113 -3.41 -2.40 18.85
C ASP A 113 -3.10 -3.85 19.28
N ASN A 114 -3.42 -4.84 18.40
CA ASN A 114 -3.04 -6.23 18.59
C ASN A 114 -1.53 -6.48 18.41
N LEU A 115 -0.81 -5.49 17.89
CA LEU A 115 0.64 -5.48 17.76
C LEU A 115 1.29 -4.62 18.86
N TYR A 116 0.80 -3.40 19.07
CA TYR A 116 1.40 -2.45 20.03
C TYR A 116 1.42 -2.97 21.47
N LYS A 117 0.26 -3.44 21.96
CA LYS A 117 0.12 -3.83 23.37
C LYS A 117 0.97 -5.06 23.72
N PRO A 118 0.95 -6.16 22.95
CA PRO A 118 1.81 -7.31 23.22
C PRO A 118 3.30 -6.98 23.11
N ILE A 119 3.73 -6.21 22.11
CA ILE A 119 5.15 -5.89 21.91
C ILE A 119 5.68 -4.93 22.98
N HIS A 120 4.92 -3.89 23.33
CA HIS A 120 5.43 -2.78 24.15
C HIS A 120 4.92 -2.75 25.59
N GLU A 121 3.81 -3.43 25.87
CA GLU A 121 3.25 -3.54 27.23
C GLU A 121 3.26 -4.97 27.76
N LYS A 122 3.72 -5.95 26.97
CA LYS A 122 3.69 -7.38 27.30
C LYS A 122 2.27 -7.86 27.63
N ALA A 123 1.27 -7.27 26.98
CA ALA A 123 -0.11 -7.71 27.14
C ALA A 123 -0.24 -9.16 26.62
N ALA A 124 -0.96 -9.98 27.37
CA ALA A 124 -1.31 -11.30 26.89
C ALA A 124 -2.16 -11.19 25.60
N THR A 125 -1.91 -12.07 24.66
CA THR A 125 -2.66 -12.14 23.41
C THR A 125 -2.84 -13.58 22.96
N PRO A 126 -4.03 -13.96 22.49
CA PRO A 126 -4.26 -15.26 21.89
C PRO A 126 -3.69 -15.38 20.45
N LEU A 127 -3.45 -14.26 19.77
CA LEU A 127 -2.79 -14.24 18.46
C LEU A 127 -1.29 -14.07 18.63
N ARG A 128 -0.52 -14.80 17.85
CA ARG A 128 0.94 -14.73 17.81
C ARG A 128 1.37 -13.72 16.76
N ILE A 129 2.34 -12.88 17.09
CA ILE A 129 2.95 -11.98 16.13
C ILE A 129 4.08 -12.74 15.44
N HIS A 130 3.91 -12.98 14.14
CA HIS A 130 4.94 -13.61 13.35
C HIS A 130 6.03 -12.59 13.02
N LEU A 131 7.26 -12.82 13.48
CA LEU A 131 8.41 -11.93 13.28
C LEU A 131 8.16 -10.49 13.82
N VAL A 132 8.42 -10.28 15.10
CA VAL A 132 8.32 -8.95 15.75
C VAL A 132 9.22 -7.90 15.08
N ASP A 133 10.25 -8.34 14.36
CA ASP A 133 11.16 -7.53 13.58
C ASP A 133 10.76 -7.34 12.10
N ASN A 134 9.52 -7.63 11.76
CA ASN A 134 8.95 -7.32 10.43
C ASN A 134 8.99 -5.80 10.16
N PRO A 135 8.89 -5.32 8.88
CA PRO A 135 9.03 -3.90 8.55
C PRO A 135 8.21 -2.96 9.43
N PRO A 136 8.84 -1.96 10.10
CA PRO A 136 8.21 -1.14 11.13
C PRO A 136 7.42 0.03 10.52
N LEU A 137 6.37 -0.26 9.76
CA LEU A 137 5.62 0.75 9.01
C LEU A 137 4.59 1.53 9.84
N PHE A 138 4.51 1.29 11.15
CA PHE A 138 3.54 1.87 12.07
C PHE A 138 3.39 3.40 11.94
N ALA A 139 4.49 4.14 12.02
CA ALA A 139 4.43 5.60 11.99
C ALA A 139 3.93 6.14 10.64
N TRP A 140 4.23 5.45 9.54
CA TRP A 140 3.74 5.82 8.22
C TRP A 140 2.22 5.66 8.11
N VAL A 141 1.70 4.50 8.47
CA VAL A 141 0.27 4.22 8.32
C VAL A 141 -0.60 4.98 9.32
N GLU A 142 -0.10 5.23 10.55
CA GLU A 142 -0.77 6.10 11.52
C GLU A 142 -0.86 7.55 11.02
N LYS A 143 0.20 8.04 10.36
CA LYS A 143 0.19 9.35 9.74
C LYS A 143 -0.79 9.43 8.57
N GLU A 144 -0.81 8.42 7.69
CA GLU A 144 -1.76 8.34 6.56
C GLU A 144 -3.22 8.27 7.05
N TYR A 145 -3.47 7.52 8.13
CA TYR A 145 -4.77 7.46 8.78
C TYR A 145 -5.16 8.81 9.41
N PHE A 146 -4.24 9.45 10.13
CA PHE A 146 -4.48 10.77 10.70
C PHE A 146 -4.76 11.83 9.63
N ASP A 147 -3.99 11.86 8.57
CA ASP A 147 -4.24 12.80 7.47
C ASP A 147 -5.67 12.64 6.93
N PHE A 148 -6.12 11.40 6.76
CA PHE A 148 -7.45 11.10 6.24
C PHE A 148 -8.59 11.41 7.22
N THR A 149 -8.41 11.06 8.50
CA THR A 149 -9.49 11.14 9.51
C THR A 149 -9.44 12.40 10.38
N GLY A 150 -8.25 12.98 10.59
CA GLY A 150 -8.04 14.07 11.54
C GLY A 150 -8.08 13.65 13.01
N ASP A 151 -7.97 12.36 13.31
CA ASP A 151 -8.08 11.81 14.68
C ASP A 151 -6.87 12.19 15.56
N LYS A 152 -6.95 13.35 16.20
CA LYS A 152 -5.95 13.82 17.18
C LYS A 152 -5.99 13.01 18.49
N GLY A 153 -7.12 12.38 18.82
CA GLY A 153 -7.23 11.53 20.01
C GLY A 153 -6.30 10.34 19.90
N ARG A 154 -6.34 9.62 18.79
CA ARG A 154 -5.43 8.50 18.52
C ARG A 154 -3.97 8.95 18.49
N LEU A 155 -3.66 10.08 17.85
CA LEU A 155 -2.28 10.60 17.84
C LEU A 155 -1.77 10.91 19.26
N ASN A 156 -2.59 11.58 20.08
CA ASN A 156 -2.24 11.87 21.46
C ASN A 156 -1.98 10.59 22.27
N HIS A 157 -2.86 9.59 22.09
CA HIS A 157 -2.68 8.29 22.73
C HIS A 157 -1.35 7.63 22.35
N LEU A 158 -1.03 7.59 21.04
CA LEU A 158 0.17 6.94 20.54
C LEU A 158 1.47 7.66 20.89
N LEU A 159 1.49 9.01 20.86
CA LEU A 159 2.72 9.80 20.98
C LEU A 159 2.97 10.32 22.39
N ASN A 160 1.92 10.71 23.11
CA ASN A 160 2.05 11.32 24.44
C ASN A 160 1.79 10.32 25.58
N GLU A 161 0.71 9.53 25.50
CA GLU A 161 0.33 8.63 26.59
C GLU A 161 1.13 7.34 26.56
N LYS A 162 1.10 6.61 25.46
CA LYS A 162 1.71 5.28 25.30
C LYS A 162 3.12 5.31 24.72
N ARG A 163 3.40 6.26 23.85
CA ARG A 163 4.69 6.43 23.17
C ARG A 163 5.08 5.19 22.36
N TYR A 164 4.12 4.50 21.75
CA TYR A 164 4.36 3.25 21.03
C TYR A 164 5.30 3.43 19.85
N LEU A 165 5.11 4.49 19.05
CA LEU A 165 5.93 4.75 17.88
C LEU A 165 7.38 5.05 18.24
N GLN A 166 7.60 5.89 19.28
CA GLN A 166 8.93 6.20 19.78
C GLN A 166 9.60 4.99 20.44
N LYS A 167 8.83 4.16 21.16
CA LYS A 167 9.34 2.90 21.76
C LYS A 167 9.78 1.93 20.68
N HIS A 168 8.95 1.75 19.63
CA HIS A 168 9.26 0.83 18.53
C HIS A 168 10.49 1.29 17.75
N PHE A 169 10.57 2.58 17.40
CA PHE A 169 11.74 3.17 16.76
C PHE A 169 13.03 2.91 17.55
N LYS A 170 13.01 3.18 18.86
CA LYS A 170 14.17 2.98 19.74
C LYS A 170 14.55 1.52 19.89
N TRP A 171 13.56 0.63 19.98
CA TRP A 171 13.80 -0.81 20.03
C TRP A 171 14.47 -1.29 18.75
N PHE A 172 13.90 -0.96 17.60
CA PHE A 172 14.44 -1.34 16.28
C PHE A 172 15.89 -0.86 16.11
N ALA A 173 16.19 0.38 16.50
CA ALA A 173 17.51 0.97 16.44
C ALA A 173 18.57 0.23 17.32
N ARG A 174 18.16 -0.62 18.25
CA ARG A 174 19.03 -1.35 19.20
C ARG A 174 18.81 -2.86 19.15
N ALA A 175 18.03 -3.34 18.21
CA ALA A 175 17.66 -4.74 18.10
C ALA A 175 18.90 -5.64 18.00
N LYS A 176 18.83 -6.80 18.65
CA LYS A 176 19.88 -7.83 18.61
C LYS A 176 19.28 -9.14 18.15
N ALA A 177 19.83 -9.71 17.10
CA ALA A 177 19.39 -10.99 16.59
C ALA A 177 19.42 -12.06 17.69
N GLY A 178 18.39 -12.90 17.73
CA GLY A 178 18.23 -13.94 18.75
C GLY A 178 17.38 -13.53 19.95
N GLU A 179 17.01 -12.26 20.10
CA GLU A 179 16.03 -11.84 21.10
C GLU A 179 14.69 -12.59 20.94
N ARG A 180 13.99 -12.81 22.05
CA ARG A 180 12.68 -13.44 22.08
C ARG A 180 11.65 -12.50 22.68
N PHE A 181 10.45 -12.57 22.11
CA PHE A 181 9.26 -11.91 22.62
C PHE A 181 8.21 -12.96 22.99
N GLU A 182 7.53 -12.79 24.10
CA GLU A 182 6.47 -13.72 24.55
C GLU A 182 5.31 -13.79 23.54
N CYS A 183 5.05 -12.69 22.83
CA CYS A 183 4.01 -12.60 21.80
C CYS A 183 4.42 -13.18 20.44
N SER A 184 5.61 -13.74 20.29
CA SER A 184 6.10 -14.29 19.01
C SER A 184 6.59 -15.71 19.14
N PRO A 185 6.25 -16.61 18.18
CA PRO A 185 6.81 -17.96 18.13
C PRO A 185 8.29 -17.98 17.75
N GLN A 186 8.79 -16.90 17.14
CA GLN A 186 10.16 -16.84 16.60
C GLN A 186 11.06 -15.90 17.40
N ARG A 187 12.37 -16.13 17.25
CA ARG A 187 13.38 -15.13 17.58
C ARG A 187 13.46 -14.08 16.49
N ILE A 188 13.85 -12.88 16.83
CA ILE A 188 14.13 -11.85 15.83
C ILE A 188 15.43 -12.14 15.07
N TYR A 189 15.49 -11.67 13.85
CA TYR A 189 16.66 -11.76 12.96
C TYR A 189 17.32 -10.40 12.73
N LEU A 190 16.60 -9.32 13.01
CA LEU A 190 17.12 -7.97 12.92
C LEU A 190 18.29 -7.77 13.88
N ASN A 191 19.39 -7.23 13.38
CA ASN A 191 20.54 -6.87 14.20
C ASN A 191 21.05 -5.48 13.84
N SER A 192 21.10 -4.59 14.82
CA SER A 192 21.70 -3.26 14.65
C SER A 192 23.22 -3.37 14.61
N ILE A 193 23.82 -2.76 13.60
CA ILE A 193 25.29 -2.68 13.41
C ILE A 193 25.73 -1.25 13.70
N GLY A 194 25.64 -0.87 14.97
CA GLY A 194 26.01 0.47 15.41
C GLY A 194 25.24 1.55 14.63
N ASP A 195 25.98 2.57 14.23
CA ASP A 195 25.40 3.69 13.48
C ASP A 195 25.25 3.44 11.97
N ASP A 196 25.78 2.35 11.43
CA ASP A 196 25.82 2.13 9.98
C ASP A 196 24.48 1.64 9.41
N GLY A 197 23.70 0.89 10.19
CA GLY A 197 22.40 0.36 9.78
C GLY A 197 22.11 -1.02 10.38
N PHE A 198 21.45 -1.87 9.62
CA PHE A 198 20.87 -3.11 10.13
C PHE A 198 21.20 -4.28 9.21
N THR A 199 21.46 -5.45 9.80
CA THR A 199 21.35 -6.71 9.06
C THR A 199 19.97 -7.32 9.28
N TRP A 200 19.48 -8.04 8.28
CA TRP A 200 18.17 -8.67 8.30
C TRP A 200 18.18 -10.05 7.63
N THR A 201 17.01 -10.65 7.46
CA THR A 201 16.81 -11.82 6.60
C THR A 201 15.68 -11.54 5.61
N GLY A 202 15.56 -12.37 4.58
CA GLY A 202 14.46 -12.28 3.64
C GLY A 202 13.12 -12.31 4.35
N GLY A 203 12.84 -13.33 5.15
CA GLY A 203 11.56 -13.46 5.87
C GLY A 203 11.27 -12.31 6.81
N ALA A 204 12.24 -11.85 7.61
CA ALA A 204 12.03 -10.73 8.51
C ALA A 204 11.80 -9.41 7.77
N SER A 205 12.44 -9.20 6.61
CA SER A 205 12.19 -8.03 5.75
C SER A 205 10.85 -8.09 5.01
N GLY A 206 10.16 -9.23 5.05
CA GLY A 206 8.96 -9.52 4.28
C GLY A 206 9.22 -9.97 2.84
N MET A 207 10.49 -10.01 2.39
CA MET A 207 10.88 -10.46 1.05
C MET A 207 11.55 -11.85 1.10
N ASP A 208 10.80 -12.87 1.48
CA ASP A 208 11.28 -14.18 1.97
C ASP A 208 12.43 -14.80 1.20
N ASN A 209 12.27 -15.07 -0.09
CA ASN A 209 13.27 -15.74 -0.92
C ASN A 209 14.07 -14.78 -1.82
N THR A 210 14.15 -13.49 -1.43
CA THR A 210 14.94 -12.49 -2.15
C THR A 210 16.40 -12.91 -2.27
N PRO A 211 17.10 -12.67 -3.40
CA PRO A 211 18.53 -13.01 -3.53
C PRO A 211 19.47 -11.94 -2.94
N ARG A 212 18.97 -10.99 -2.17
CA ARG A 212 19.78 -9.94 -1.52
C ARG A 212 20.89 -10.57 -0.67
N GLY A 213 22.05 -9.98 -0.67
CA GLY A 213 23.22 -10.48 0.07
C GLY A 213 23.90 -11.74 -0.49
N ARG A 214 23.42 -12.34 -1.60
CA ARG A 214 24.00 -13.55 -2.18
C ARG A 214 25.50 -13.40 -2.51
N ASP A 215 25.89 -12.25 -3.07
CA ASP A 215 27.28 -11.99 -3.50
C ASP A 215 28.20 -11.57 -2.33
N ALA A 216 27.63 -11.31 -1.15
CA ALA A 216 28.32 -11.00 0.09
C ALA A 216 28.47 -12.20 1.04
N GLY A 217 27.97 -13.39 0.67
CA GLY A 217 27.99 -14.58 1.50
C GLY A 217 26.83 -14.71 2.49
N GLY A 218 25.71 -13.97 2.26
CA GLY A 218 24.45 -14.13 2.98
C GLY A 218 23.85 -12.84 3.54
N TYR A 219 22.61 -12.92 3.96
CA TYR A 219 21.79 -11.82 4.46
C TYR A 219 22.45 -11.04 5.62
N HIS A 220 23.10 -11.74 6.54
CA HIS A 220 23.76 -11.16 7.73
C HIS A 220 25.10 -10.49 7.44
N LYS A 221 25.55 -10.49 6.20
CA LYS A 221 26.81 -9.85 5.76
C LYS A 221 26.57 -8.48 5.09
N VAL A 222 25.31 -8.09 4.94
CA VAL A 222 24.93 -6.83 4.30
C VAL A 222 24.09 -5.97 5.24
N LEU A 223 24.24 -4.67 5.09
CA LEU A 223 23.38 -3.65 5.68
C LEU A 223 22.22 -3.36 4.70
N TRP A 224 21.01 -3.44 5.19
CA TRP A 224 19.80 -3.41 4.38
C TRP A 224 19.28 -1.98 4.19
N VAL A 225 19.20 -1.53 2.94
CA VAL A 225 18.77 -0.17 2.58
C VAL A 225 17.33 0.14 2.96
N ASP A 226 16.43 -0.84 2.88
CA ASP A 226 15.04 -0.70 3.29
C ASP A 226 14.89 -0.54 4.80
N ALA A 227 15.57 -1.35 5.61
CA ALA A 227 15.49 -1.28 7.06
C ALA A 227 15.83 0.13 7.61
N ILE A 228 16.94 0.70 7.18
CA ILE A 228 17.35 2.05 7.61
C ILE A 228 16.45 3.14 7.01
N SER A 229 15.95 2.94 5.78
CA SER A 229 15.03 3.89 5.13
C SER A 229 13.66 3.91 5.78
N GLN A 230 13.15 2.77 6.25
CA GLN A 230 11.92 2.66 7.02
C GLN A 230 12.05 3.32 8.40
N GLN A 231 13.23 3.25 9.02
CA GLN A 231 13.52 4.02 10.23
C GLN A 231 13.50 5.54 9.96
N ALA A 232 14.12 5.98 8.88
CA ALA A 232 14.06 7.39 8.48
C ALA A 232 12.64 7.85 8.17
N LEU A 233 11.84 7.01 7.49
CA LEU A 233 10.42 7.27 7.26
C LEU A 233 9.64 7.38 8.56
N SER A 234 9.92 6.50 9.53
CA SER A 234 9.29 6.54 10.86
C SER A 234 9.61 7.84 11.59
N ALA A 235 10.87 8.27 11.62
CA ALA A 235 11.27 9.53 12.24
C ALA A 235 10.58 10.72 11.58
N HIS A 236 10.53 10.76 10.24
CA HIS A 236 9.86 11.81 9.47
C HIS A 236 8.36 11.88 9.77
N CYS A 237 7.68 10.73 9.84
CA CYS A 237 6.25 10.65 10.14
C CYS A 237 5.96 11.06 11.59
N ILE A 238 6.77 10.61 12.56
CA ILE A 238 6.63 11.00 13.97
C ILE A 238 6.79 12.53 14.11
N ALA A 239 7.81 13.11 13.48
CA ALA A 239 8.01 14.57 13.49
C ALA A 239 6.77 15.33 12.98
N ALA A 240 6.18 14.87 11.87
CA ALA A 240 4.99 15.49 11.29
C ALA A 240 3.75 15.36 12.20
N MET A 241 3.57 14.22 12.87
CA MET A 241 2.48 13.99 13.80
C MET A 241 2.66 14.80 15.11
N GLU A 242 3.88 14.90 15.65
CA GLU A 242 4.20 15.76 16.79
C GLU A 242 3.91 17.24 16.47
N GLN A 243 4.26 17.69 15.25
CA GLN A 243 3.93 19.04 14.77
C GLN A 243 2.41 19.26 14.71
N ALA A 244 1.63 18.26 14.27
CA ALA A 244 0.16 18.34 14.19
C ALA A 244 -0.51 18.42 15.59
N LEU A 245 0.14 17.90 16.63
CA LEU A 245 -0.26 18.02 18.03
C LEU A 245 0.21 19.33 18.68
N GLY A 246 1.09 20.10 18.03
CA GLY A 246 1.70 21.31 18.60
C GLY A 246 2.94 21.03 19.50
N ASN A 247 3.47 19.81 19.47
CA ASN A 247 4.64 19.39 20.24
C ASN A 247 5.94 19.79 19.54
N GLU A 248 6.16 21.09 19.34
CA GLU A 248 7.25 21.60 18.49
C GLU A 248 8.67 21.13 18.91
N ASN A 249 8.91 20.96 20.21
CA ASN A 249 10.22 20.48 20.71
C ASN A 249 10.48 19.03 20.30
N GLU A 250 9.49 18.17 20.42
CA GLU A 250 9.59 16.76 20.00
C GLU A 250 9.68 16.70 18.47
N ALA A 251 8.87 17.47 17.74
CA ALA A 251 8.96 17.56 16.28
C ALA A 251 10.37 17.94 15.80
N ARG A 252 11.03 18.92 16.44
CA ARG A 252 12.42 19.28 16.11
C ARG A 252 13.42 18.15 16.37
N LYS A 253 13.28 17.41 17.48
CA LYS A 253 14.15 16.25 17.79
C LYS A 253 14.01 15.16 16.72
N TRP A 254 12.77 14.81 16.35
CA TRP A 254 12.51 13.79 15.35
C TRP A 254 12.95 14.21 13.94
N ASN A 255 12.82 15.50 13.59
CA ASN A 255 13.38 16.02 12.36
C ASN A 255 14.92 15.95 12.34
N ALA A 256 15.59 16.22 13.44
CA ALA A 256 17.05 16.07 13.54
C ALA A 256 17.48 14.60 13.35
N GLU A 257 16.75 13.66 13.95
CA GLU A 257 16.98 12.22 13.76
C GLU A 257 16.78 11.82 12.29
N TYR A 258 15.69 12.28 11.67
CA TYR A 258 15.44 12.06 10.24
C TYR A 258 16.56 12.58 9.36
N GLU A 259 17.03 13.83 9.56
CA GLU A 259 18.09 14.42 8.74
C GLU A 259 19.43 13.71 8.92
N ALA A 260 19.73 13.20 10.13
CA ALA A 260 20.91 12.38 10.37
C ALA A 260 20.86 11.06 9.59
N LEU A 261 19.72 10.36 9.62
CA LEU A 261 19.50 9.13 8.87
C LEU A 261 19.55 9.37 7.35
N LYS A 262 18.92 10.45 6.87
CA LYS A 262 18.92 10.87 5.46
C LYS A 262 20.34 11.10 4.94
N LYS A 263 21.16 11.83 5.68
CA LYS A 263 22.57 12.07 5.33
C LYS A 263 23.35 10.75 5.24
N LYS A 264 23.17 9.88 6.21
CA LYS A 264 23.81 8.57 6.29
C LYS A 264 23.42 7.66 5.11
N ILE A 265 22.11 7.57 4.80
CA ILE A 265 21.63 6.73 3.70
C ILE A 265 22.17 7.20 2.35
N ASN A 266 22.18 8.51 2.08
CA ASN A 266 22.75 9.02 0.86
C ASN A 266 24.27 8.81 0.77
N HIS A 267 24.97 8.81 1.90
CA HIS A 267 26.42 8.61 1.92
C HIS A 267 26.82 7.12 1.73
N LEU A 268 26.11 6.19 2.36
CA LEU A 268 26.50 4.78 2.41
C LEU A 268 25.85 3.92 1.34
N TYR A 269 24.59 4.20 0.98
CA TYR A 269 23.78 3.27 0.19
C TYR A 269 23.52 3.73 -1.25
N TRP A 270 23.85 4.97 -1.58
CA TRP A 270 23.77 5.49 -2.95
C TRP A 270 25.01 5.14 -3.75
N ASP A 271 24.82 4.47 -4.89
CA ASP A 271 25.87 4.17 -5.84
C ASP A 271 25.79 5.17 -7.01
N GLU A 272 26.78 6.08 -7.10
CA GLU A 272 26.83 7.10 -8.15
C GLU A 272 27.04 6.51 -9.55
N ARG A 273 27.71 5.37 -9.67
CA ARG A 273 28.00 4.72 -10.94
C ARG A 273 26.74 4.21 -11.61
N ASP A 274 25.88 3.52 -10.82
CA ASP A 274 24.65 2.91 -11.33
C ASP A 274 23.44 3.83 -11.15
N GLY A 275 23.56 4.93 -10.38
CA GLY A 275 22.47 5.83 -10.05
C GLY A 275 21.34 5.11 -9.30
N PHE A 276 21.69 4.26 -8.34
CA PHE A 276 20.75 3.36 -7.65
C PHE A 276 21.10 3.19 -6.17
N TYR A 277 20.11 2.96 -5.30
CA TYR A 277 20.33 2.61 -3.90
C TYR A 277 20.50 1.11 -3.75
N TYR A 278 21.58 0.68 -3.09
CA TYR A 278 21.89 -0.73 -2.84
C TYR A 278 22.05 -1.04 -1.35
N ASP A 279 21.85 -2.31 -1.00
CA ASP A 279 22.46 -2.82 0.22
C ASP A 279 23.98 -2.74 0.11
N VAL A 280 24.65 -2.61 1.25
CA VAL A 280 26.10 -2.54 1.27
C VAL A 280 26.69 -3.59 2.20
N THR A 281 27.88 -4.09 1.88
CA THR A 281 28.58 -5.03 2.76
C THR A 281 28.91 -4.38 4.10
N ILE A 282 28.92 -5.18 5.19
CA ILE A 282 29.32 -4.68 6.51
C ILE A 282 30.81 -4.36 6.53
N ALA A 283 31.63 -5.20 5.88
CA ALA A 283 33.10 -5.18 6.00
C ALA A 283 33.72 -3.91 5.40
N ASP A 284 33.34 -3.56 4.18
CA ASP A 284 33.99 -2.51 3.39
C ASP A 284 33.00 -1.54 2.73
N LYS A 285 31.71 -1.63 3.06
CA LYS A 285 30.64 -0.75 2.57
C LYS A 285 30.49 -0.75 1.05
N GLN A 286 30.86 -1.85 0.38
CA GLN A 286 30.69 -1.97 -1.06
C GLN A 286 29.25 -2.29 -1.44
N PRO A 287 28.73 -1.73 -2.54
CA PRO A 287 27.37 -2.00 -3.02
C PRO A 287 27.17 -3.47 -3.38
N CYS A 288 26.14 -4.09 -2.82
CA CYS A 288 25.65 -5.40 -3.25
C CYS A 288 24.69 -5.22 -4.41
N ARG A 289 25.17 -5.41 -5.65
CA ARG A 289 24.47 -5.01 -6.88
C ARG A 289 23.31 -5.94 -7.26
N VAL A 290 22.43 -6.21 -6.30
CA VAL A 290 21.14 -6.87 -6.51
C VAL A 290 20.05 -5.83 -6.51
N LYS A 291 19.53 -5.46 -7.69
CA LYS A 291 18.48 -4.45 -7.83
C LYS A 291 17.13 -5.02 -7.44
N THR A 292 16.56 -4.56 -6.34
CA THR A 292 15.21 -4.94 -5.90
C THR A 292 14.30 -3.73 -5.75
N ILE A 293 13.01 -3.98 -5.74
CA ILE A 293 11.98 -2.95 -5.51
C ILE A 293 12.11 -2.29 -4.11
N ALA A 294 12.75 -2.96 -3.15
CA ALA A 294 13.04 -2.41 -1.82
C ALA A 294 13.89 -1.14 -1.86
N SER A 295 14.67 -0.93 -2.93
CA SER A 295 15.49 0.26 -3.13
C SER A 295 14.68 1.55 -3.35
N TYR A 296 13.35 1.49 -3.40
CA TYR A 296 12.48 2.66 -3.51
C TYR A 296 12.01 3.21 -2.14
N TRP A 297 12.28 2.53 -1.04
CA TRP A 297 12.02 3.06 0.32
C TRP A 297 12.72 4.40 0.60
N PRO A 298 13.98 4.65 0.16
CA PRO A 298 14.60 5.97 0.29
C PRO A 298 13.80 7.10 -0.38
N LEU A 299 13.14 6.83 -1.51
CA LEU A 299 12.31 7.82 -2.18
C LEU A 299 11.02 8.08 -1.39
N LEU A 300 10.35 7.05 -0.90
CA LEU A 300 9.15 7.21 -0.06
C LEU A 300 9.46 8.03 1.19
N ALA A 301 10.61 7.80 1.80
CA ALA A 301 11.11 8.54 2.96
C ALA A 301 11.65 9.95 2.61
N ARG A 302 11.58 10.41 1.35
CA ARG A 302 12.10 11.73 0.87
C ARG A 302 13.60 11.92 1.13
N ILE A 303 14.37 10.83 1.08
CA ILE A 303 15.83 10.83 1.29
C ILE A 303 16.55 11.29 0.04
N ALA A 304 16.14 10.78 -1.13
CA ALA A 304 16.78 11.07 -2.41
C ALA A 304 16.75 12.56 -2.79
N SER A 305 17.78 13.04 -3.46
CA SER A 305 17.72 14.31 -4.18
C SER A 305 16.80 14.20 -5.40
N ARG A 306 16.52 15.31 -6.08
CA ARG A 306 15.72 15.28 -7.32
C ARG A 306 16.44 14.52 -8.44
N GLU A 307 17.76 14.63 -8.52
CA GLU A 307 18.61 13.97 -9.50
C GLU A 307 18.64 12.45 -9.23
N GLN A 308 18.81 12.05 -7.98
CA GLN A 308 18.75 10.66 -7.55
C GLN A 308 17.38 10.05 -7.83
N ALA A 309 16.30 10.78 -7.49
CA ALA A 309 14.94 10.32 -7.77
C ALA A 309 14.68 10.16 -9.27
N ARG A 310 15.19 11.06 -10.12
CA ARG A 310 15.10 10.92 -11.58
C ARG A 310 15.81 9.66 -12.07
N SER A 311 17.01 9.37 -11.56
CA SER A 311 17.73 8.14 -11.89
C SER A 311 16.92 6.90 -11.50
N MET A 312 16.39 6.86 -10.26
CA MET A 312 15.56 5.77 -9.77
C MET A 312 14.29 5.59 -10.60
N VAL A 313 13.64 6.67 -11.04
CA VAL A 313 12.46 6.59 -11.93
C VAL A 313 12.83 6.02 -13.29
N ASN A 314 14.00 6.37 -13.85
CA ASN A 314 14.47 5.77 -15.10
C ASN A 314 14.63 4.25 -14.95
N HIS A 315 15.17 3.75 -13.83
CA HIS A 315 15.23 2.31 -13.54
C HIS A 315 13.83 1.71 -13.39
N LEU A 316 12.91 2.39 -12.70
CA LEU A 316 11.54 1.91 -12.49
C LEU A 316 10.77 1.75 -13.81
N MET A 317 11.01 2.64 -14.77
CA MET A 317 10.33 2.64 -16.07
C MET A 317 11.06 1.80 -17.13
N ASN A 318 12.30 1.37 -16.86
CA ASN A 318 13.09 0.55 -17.79
C ASN A 318 12.50 -0.86 -17.94
N PRO A 319 12.05 -1.26 -19.15
CA PRO A 319 11.50 -2.61 -19.37
C PRO A 319 12.50 -3.76 -19.09
N GLY A 320 13.80 -3.50 -19.19
CA GLY A 320 14.85 -4.47 -18.84
C GLY A 320 15.06 -4.65 -17.33
N GLU A 321 14.44 -3.83 -16.50
CA GLU A 321 14.55 -3.87 -15.04
C GLU A 321 13.17 -3.98 -14.37
N PHE A 322 12.50 -2.86 -14.09
CA PHE A 322 11.25 -2.85 -13.34
C PHE A 322 10.02 -2.41 -14.16
N GLY A 323 10.20 -1.90 -15.39
CA GLY A 323 9.13 -1.36 -16.24
C GLY A 323 8.44 -2.43 -17.09
N GLY A 324 7.83 -1.99 -18.20
CA GLY A 324 7.19 -2.88 -19.20
C GLY A 324 5.69 -3.06 -19.00
N SER A 325 5.15 -4.17 -19.52
CA SER A 325 3.72 -4.49 -19.49
C SER A 325 3.26 -4.87 -18.07
N TYR A 326 4.09 -5.62 -17.35
CA TYR A 326 3.90 -6.08 -15.99
C TYR A 326 4.95 -5.39 -15.09
N PRO A 327 4.69 -4.14 -14.63
CA PRO A 327 5.70 -3.33 -13.96
C PRO A 327 5.91 -3.74 -12.49
N THR A 328 6.97 -3.24 -11.90
CA THR A 328 7.33 -3.39 -10.47
C THR A 328 7.57 -4.83 -10.00
N PRO A 329 8.26 -5.69 -10.79
CA PRO A 329 8.69 -6.97 -10.25
C PRO A 329 9.58 -6.74 -9.01
N SER A 330 9.56 -7.67 -8.06
CA SER A 330 10.31 -7.57 -6.81
C SER A 330 11.83 -7.58 -7.01
N LEU A 331 12.32 -8.21 -8.07
CA LEU A 331 13.70 -8.28 -8.50
C LEU A 331 13.79 -7.75 -9.95
N ALA A 332 14.86 -7.04 -10.29
CA ALA A 332 15.06 -6.52 -11.65
C ALA A 332 15.19 -7.67 -12.66
N ARG A 333 14.58 -7.50 -13.85
CA ARG A 333 14.62 -8.51 -14.92
C ARG A 333 16.01 -8.83 -15.41
N SER A 334 16.95 -7.90 -15.29
CA SER A 334 18.37 -8.08 -15.62
C SER A 334 19.15 -8.93 -14.62
N ASP A 335 18.56 -9.28 -13.48
CA ASP A 335 19.24 -10.07 -12.46
C ASP A 335 19.28 -11.56 -12.84
N LYS A 336 20.40 -12.24 -12.56
CA LYS A 336 20.61 -13.67 -12.88
C LYS A 336 19.65 -14.62 -12.15
N ASP A 337 19.09 -14.20 -10.99
CA ASP A 337 18.17 -14.99 -10.19
C ASP A 337 16.70 -14.64 -10.48
N TYR A 338 16.46 -13.76 -11.47
CA TYR A 338 15.11 -13.39 -11.87
C TYR A 338 14.37 -14.57 -12.49
N HIS A 339 13.19 -14.88 -11.96
CA HIS A 339 12.36 -15.97 -12.46
C HIS A 339 11.37 -15.47 -13.50
N HIS A 340 11.73 -15.61 -14.79
CA HIS A 340 11.02 -15.01 -15.93
C HIS A 340 9.57 -15.45 -16.10
N GLN A 341 9.20 -16.67 -15.72
CA GLN A 341 7.88 -17.21 -15.99
C GLN A 341 6.82 -16.79 -14.97
N THR A 342 7.08 -17.04 -13.70
CA THR A 342 6.09 -16.84 -12.64
C THR A 342 6.51 -15.82 -11.57
N GLY A 343 7.80 -15.41 -11.57
CA GLY A 343 8.36 -14.55 -10.54
C GLY A 343 8.79 -15.29 -9.27
N ASP A 344 8.45 -16.56 -9.11
CA ASP A 344 8.79 -17.42 -7.97
C ASP A 344 8.91 -16.64 -6.65
N TYR A 345 7.79 -16.04 -6.25
CA TYR A 345 7.64 -15.24 -5.04
C TYR A 345 8.44 -13.92 -5.13
N TRP A 346 9.49 -13.71 -4.33
CA TRP A 346 10.31 -12.48 -4.33
C TRP A 346 11.49 -12.50 -5.32
N ARG A 347 11.49 -13.44 -6.27
CA ARG A 347 12.45 -13.52 -7.37
C ARG A 347 11.91 -12.95 -8.68
N GLY A 348 10.97 -12.02 -8.59
CA GLY A 348 10.37 -11.34 -9.73
C GLY A 348 8.85 -11.15 -9.66
N GLY A 349 8.16 -11.79 -8.71
CA GLY A 349 6.71 -11.59 -8.49
C GLY A 349 6.36 -10.11 -8.29
N ILE A 350 5.16 -9.71 -8.75
CA ILE A 350 4.63 -8.36 -8.59
C ILE A 350 3.77 -8.34 -7.34
N TRP A 351 4.18 -7.52 -6.37
CA TRP A 351 3.59 -7.42 -5.05
C TRP A 351 2.94 -6.07 -4.85
N LEU A 352 1.65 -6.06 -4.50
CA LEU A 352 0.91 -4.81 -4.34
C LEU A 352 1.47 -3.89 -3.24
N PRO A 353 1.99 -4.38 -2.10
CA PRO A 353 2.58 -3.51 -1.07
C PRO A 353 3.80 -2.74 -1.59
N THR A 354 4.74 -3.44 -2.24
CA THR A 354 5.94 -2.78 -2.79
C THR A 354 5.64 -1.97 -4.04
N THR A 355 4.67 -2.37 -4.85
CA THR A 355 4.14 -1.56 -5.97
C THR A 355 3.52 -0.27 -5.45
N TYR A 356 2.63 -0.34 -4.44
CA TYR A 356 2.04 0.84 -3.81
C TYR A 356 3.13 1.76 -3.24
N MET A 357 4.07 1.20 -2.50
CA MET A 357 5.23 1.91 -1.97
C MET A 357 6.00 2.65 -3.07
N ALA A 358 6.35 1.98 -4.17
CA ALA A 358 7.11 2.57 -5.26
C ALA A 358 6.32 3.68 -5.98
N ILE A 359 5.01 3.49 -6.22
CA ILE A 359 4.12 4.51 -6.77
C ILE A 359 4.10 5.74 -5.87
N LYS A 360 3.86 5.58 -4.56
CA LYS A 360 3.85 6.69 -3.62
C LYS A 360 5.21 7.36 -3.47
N ALA A 361 6.29 6.60 -3.62
CA ALA A 361 7.65 7.11 -3.61
C ALA A 361 7.90 8.10 -4.75
N ILE A 362 7.61 7.72 -6.00
CA ILE A 362 7.86 8.59 -7.17
C ILE A 362 6.90 9.79 -7.22
N GLU A 363 5.66 9.66 -6.73
CA GLU A 363 4.70 10.77 -6.60
C GLU A 363 5.24 11.91 -5.72
N LYS A 364 6.07 11.61 -4.70
CA LYS A 364 6.68 12.63 -3.84
C LYS A 364 7.67 13.54 -4.57
N TYR A 365 8.12 13.14 -5.76
CA TYR A 365 9.04 13.88 -6.63
C TYR A 365 8.34 14.43 -7.89
N GLY A 366 7.02 14.28 -8.00
CA GLY A 366 6.20 14.85 -9.08
C GLY A 366 5.98 13.94 -10.28
N TYR A 367 6.45 12.69 -10.27
CA TYR A 367 6.27 11.68 -11.33
C TYR A 367 4.90 11.04 -11.28
N HIS A 368 3.86 11.88 -11.43
CA HIS A 368 2.47 11.43 -11.32
C HIS A 368 1.99 10.66 -12.53
N GLU A 369 2.52 10.92 -13.72
CA GLU A 369 2.12 10.22 -14.96
C GLU A 369 2.64 8.80 -14.98
N GLU A 370 3.92 8.62 -14.60
CA GLU A 370 4.55 7.32 -14.45
C GLU A 370 3.85 6.49 -13.36
N ALA A 371 3.56 7.12 -12.22
CA ALA A 371 2.83 6.51 -11.12
C ALA A 371 1.44 6.02 -11.54
N ASP A 372 0.68 6.86 -12.26
CA ASP A 372 -0.65 6.51 -12.77
C ASP A 372 -0.59 5.40 -13.81
N ALA A 373 0.41 5.42 -14.70
CA ALA A 373 0.60 4.38 -15.71
C ALA A 373 0.94 3.02 -15.08
N ILE A 374 1.78 2.99 -14.04
CA ILE A 374 2.08 1.76 -13.28
C ILE A 374 0.80 1.25 -12.61
N ALA A 375 0.06 2.10 -11.91
CA ALA A 375 -1.16 1.72 -11.21
C ALA A 375 -2.22 1.13 -12.17
N GLU A 376 -2.46 1.78 -13.31
CA GLU A 376 -3.40 1.28 -14.32
C GLU A 376 -3.00 -0.10 -14.84
N LYS A 377 -1.71 -0.36 -15.11
CA LYS A 377 -1.22 -1.66 -15.58
C LYS A 377 -1.43 -2.75 -14.53
N VAL A 378 -1.08 -2.47 -13.28
CA VAL A 378 -1.19 -3.46 -12.20
C VAL A 378 -2.65 -3.79 -11.88
N ILE A 379 -3.55 -2.80 -11.87
CA ILE A 379 -4.98 -3.04 -11.66
C ILE A 379 -5.57 -3.82 -12.85
N ASN A 380 -5.15 -3.53 -14.09
CA ASN A 380 -5.58 -4.31 -15.26
C ASN A 380 -5.10 -5.77 -15.17
N GLN A 381 -3.88 -6.01 -14.72
CA GLN A 381 -3.39 -7.37 -14.45
C GLN A 381 -4.23 -8.09 -13.39
N GLN A 382 -4.55 -7.40 -12.29
CA GLN A 382 -5.43 -7.96 -11.25
C GLN A 382 -6.82 -8.27 -11.79
N LEU A 383 -7.39 -7.39 -12.60
CA LEU A 383 -8.69 -7.60 -13.26
C LEU A 383 -8.66 -8.81 -14.20
N ALA A 384 -7.63 -8.91 -15.02
CA ALA A 384 -7.47 -10.04 -15.95
C ALA A 384 -7.28 -11.36 -15.19
N ALA A 385 -6.45 -11.39 -14.14
CA ALA A 385 -6.29 -12.56 -13.28
C ALA A 385 -7.60 -12.93 -12.56
N TYR A 386 -8.35 -11.95 -12.04
CA TYR A 386 -9.66 -12.14 -11.43
C TYR A 386 -10.65 -12.81 -12.39
N ARG A 387 -10.66 -12.40 -13.66
CA ARG A 387 -11.60 -12.93 -14.67
C ARG A 387 -11.22 -14.30 -15.21
N ASN A 388 -9.93 -14.56 -15.34
CA ASN A 388 -9.42 -15.71 -16.08
C ASN A 388 -8.94 -16.87 -15.20
N MET A 389 -8.81 -16.65 -13.89
CA MET A 389 -8.29 -17.64 -12.95
C MET A 389 -9.32 -18.02 -11.90
N GLU A 390 -9.36 -19.32 -11.54
CA GLU A 390 -10.17 -19.80 -10.44
C GLU A 390 -9.33 -19.98 -9.15
N PRO A 391 -9.83 -19.57 -7.99
CA PRO A 391 -11.08 -18.83 -7.78
C PRO A 391 -10.99 -17.38 -8.28
N HIS A 392 -12.12 -16.77 -8.66
CA HIS A 392 -12.21 -15.34 -9.02
C HIS A 392 -11.97 -14.47 -7.78
N THR A 393 -10.72 -14.06 -7.57
CA THR A 393 -10.29 -13.40 -6.33
C THR A 393 -9.07 -12.49 -6.54
N VAL A 394 -8.66 -11.79 -5.48
CA VAL A 394 -7.34 -11.16 -5.39
C VAL A 394 -6.32 -12.14 -4.84
N TRP A 395 -5.14 -12.17 -5.43
CA TRP A 395 -4.07 -13.11 -5.12
C TRP A 395 -2.96 -12.43 -4.33
N GLU A 396 -2.20 -13.19 -3.57
CA GLU A 396 -1.10 -12.70 -2.74
C GLU A 396 -0.05 -11.89 -3.54
N CYS A 397 0.35 -12.37 -4.71
CA CYS A 397 1.16 -11.64 -5.68
C CYS A 397 0.93 -12.17 -7.10
N TYR A 398 1.47 -11.48 -8.10
CA TYR A 398 1.16 -11.71 -9.52
C TYR A 398 2.41 -12.03 -10.33
N SER A 399 2.21 -12.74 -11.45
CA SER A 399 3.27 -13.10 -12.39
C SER A 399 3.87 -11.85 -13.07
N PRO A 400 5.19 -11.77 -13.27
CA PRO A 400 5.80 -10.66 -13.99
C PRO A 400 5.74 -10.81 -15.51
N SER A 401 5.08 -11.85 -16.02
CA SER A 401 5.04 -12.17 -17.46
C SER A 401 3.64 -12.50 -18.00
N GLY A 402 2.59 -12.42 -17.16
CA GLY A 402 1.23 -12.75 -17.58
C GLY A 402 0.15 -12.32 -16.59
N ASP A 403 -1.10 -12.46 -17.04
CA ASP A 403 -2.30 -12.12 -16.27
C ASP A 403 -2.70 -13.27 -15.34
N ALA A 404 -1.80 -13.65 -14.44
CA ALA A 404 -1.95 -14.78 -13.56
C ALA A 404 -1.31 -14.49 -12.18
N PRO A 405 -1.71 -15.23 -11.12
CA PRO A 405 -0.97 -15.21 -9.86
C PRO A 405 0.45 -15.76 -10.05
N SER A 406 1.36 -15.33 -9.21
CA SER A 406 2.72 -15.86 -9.10
C SER A 406 2.72 -17.28 -8.52
N THR A 407 3.91 -17.84 -8.33
CA THR A 407 4.13 -19.11 -7.64
C THR A 407 5.12 -18.95 -6.50
N GLU A 408 5.03 -19.84 -5.53
CA GLU A 408 6.02 -20.09 -4.51
C GLU A 408 6.43 -21.55 -4.58
N HIS A 409 7.71 -21.84 -4.86
CA HIS A 409 8.21 -23.20 -5.06
C HIS A 409 7.38 -24.01 -6.06
N GLY A 410 6.98 -23.38 -7.18
CA GLY A 410 6.18 -23.99 -8.23
C GLY A 410 4.69 -24.17 -7.92
N ARG A 411 4.22 -23.80 -6.74
CA ARG A 411 2.80 -23.81 -6.35
C ARG A 411 2.23 -22.40 -6.47
N ARG A 412 0.97 -22.30 -6.91
CA ARG A 412 0.26 -21.03 -6.97
C ARG A 412 0.19 -20.40 -5.56
N VAL A 413 0.43 -19.08 -5.50
CA VAL A 413 0.32 -18.29 -4.26
C VAL A 413 -1.12 -18.26 -3.72
N ARG A 414 -1.32 -17.71 -2.53
CA ARG A 414 -2.60 -17.74 -1.82
C ARG A 414 -3.68 -16.92 -2.52
N PRO A 415 -4.91 -17.46 -2.65
CA PRO A 415 -6.09 -16.71 -3.07
C PRO A 415 -6.67 -15.89 -1.90
N GLU A 416 -7.62 -14.99 -2.23
CA GLU A 416 -8.38 -14.17 -1.26
C GLU A 416 -7.50 -13.34 -0.32
N PHE A 417 -6.33 -12.93 -0.80
CA PHE A 417 -5.32 -12.27 0.01
C PHE A 417 -5.54 -10.75 0.09
N CYS A 418 -6.40 -10.31 1.01
CA CYS A 418 -6.63 -8.89 1.27
C CYS A 418 -5.63 -8.25 2.25
N GLY A 419 -4.58 -8.95 2.68
CA GLY A 419 -3.52 -8.38 3.50
C GLY A 419 -2.82 -7.18 2.84
N TRP A 420 -2.71 -7.18 1.53
CA TRP A 420 -2.19 -6.06 0.74
C TRP A 420 -2.74 -5.95 -0.67
N SER A 421 -3.24 -7.04 -1.27
CA SER A 421 -3.64 -7.01 -2.69
C SER A 421 -4.85 -6.14 -2.97
N ALA A 422 -5.63 -5.82 -1.93
CA ALA A 422 -6.69 -4.82 -1.99
C ALA A 422 -6.18 -3.39 -2.26
N LEU A 423 -4.89 -3.11 -2.05
CA LEU A 423 -4.29 -1.81 -2.38
C LEU A 423 -4.46 -1.44 -3.86
N GLY A 424 -4.40 -2.41 -4.78
CA GLY A 424 -4.62 -2.15 -6.21
C GLY A 424 -6.05 -1.70 -6.48
N PRO A 425 -7.06 -2.59 -6.35
CA PRO A 425 -8.42 -2.27 -6.73
C PRO A 425 -9.08 -1.21 -5.86
N ILE A 426 -8.63 -0.97 -4.62
CA ILE A 426 -9.22 0.05 -3.73
C ILE A 426 -8.35 1.31 -3.72
N ALA A 427 -7.16 1.26 -3.11
CA ALA A 427 -6.37 2.47 -2.87
C ALA A 427 -5.83 3.08 -4.17
N LEU A 428 -5.12 2.30 -5.01
CA LEU A 428 -4.59 2.82 -6.27
C LEU A 428 -5.70 3.19 -7.28
N PHE A 429 -6.84 2.49 -7.24
CA PHE A 429 -7.97 2.89 -8.06
C PHE A 429 -8.46 4.29 -7.70
N ILE A 430 -8.67 4.58 -6.41
CA ILE A 430 -9.09 5.92 -5.94
C ILE A 430 -7.98 6.95 -6.21
N GLU A 431 -6.74 6.65 -5.83
CA GLU A 431 -5.65 7.61 -5.78
C GLU A 431 -5.00 7.88 -7.15
N ASN A 432 -4.95 6.87 -8.04
CA ASN A 432 -4.23 6.95 -9.30
C ASN A 432 -5.14 6.87 -10.53
N VAL A 433 -6.14 5.99 -10.55
CA VAL A 433 -7.05 5.87 -11.70
C VAL A 433 -8.09 6.98 -11.67
N LEU A 434 -8.80 7.16 -10.56
CA LEU A 434 -9.73 8.28 -10.37
C LEU A 434 -9.00 9.60 -10.13
N GLY A 435 -7.78 9.57 -9.58
CA GLY A 435 -6.88 10.70 -9.44
C GLY A 435 -7.00 11.49 -8.13
N PHE A 436 -7.65 10.98 -7.09
CA PHE A 436 -7.74 11.63 -5.77
C PHE A 436 -6.42 11.46 -5.00
N LYS A 437 -5.44 12.30 -5.32
CA LYS A 437 -4.04 12.21 -4.83
C LYS A 437 -3.88 12.47 -3.34
N LYS A 438 -4.78 13.24 -2.76
CA LYS A 438 -4.82 13.51 -1.33
C LYS A 438 -6.26 13.75 -0.89
N VAL A 439 -6.65 13.09 0.18
CA VAL A 439 -7.88 13.35 0.92
C VAL A 439 -7.50 13.55 2.36
N SER A 440 -7.78 14.72 2.93
CA SER A 440 -7.28 15.09 4.25
C SER A 440 -8.33 15.84 5.06
N ALA A 441 -8.81 15.21 6.13
CA ALA A 441 -9.61 15.88 7.13
C ALA A 441 -8.76 16.82 7.99
N ALA A 442 -7.53 16.42 8.32
CA ALA A 442 -6.59 17.26 9.07
C ALA A 442 -6.29 18.58 8.35
N GLY A 443 -6.12 18.53 7.03
CA GLY A 443 -5.88 19.70 6.18
C GLY A 443 -7.16 20.35 5.63
N LYS A 444 -8.34 19.74 5.82
CA LYS A 444 -9.61 20.11 5.18
C LYS A 444 -9.45 20.33 3.68
N GLU A 445 -8.82 19.38 3.00
CA GLU A 445 -8.54 19.48 1.57
C GLU A 445 -8.70 18.15 0.84
N VAL A 446 -9.10 18.23 -0.43
CA VAL A 446 -9.04 17.14 -1.41
C VAL A 446 -8.24 17.64 -2.61
N ARG A 447 -7.20 16.89 -3.00
CA ARG A 447 -6.42 17.15 -4.20
C ARG A 447 -6.76 16.13 -5.27
N TRP A 448 -7.30 16.61 -6.36
CA TRP A 448 -7.74 15.81 -7.48
C TRP A 448 -6.93 16.13 -8.74
N ARG A 449 -6.20 15.13 -9.24
CA ARG A 449 -5.57 15.18 -10.55
C ARG A 449 -6.57 14.65 -11.57
N LEU A 450 -7.45 15.56 -12.02
CA LEU A 450 -8.53 15.27 -12.94
C LEU A 450 -7.99 14.96 -14.34
N LYS A 451 -8.36 13.82 -14.91
CA LYS A 451 -8.01 13.35 -16.24
C LYS A 451 -9.21 13.51 -17.18
N LYS A 452 -9.38 14.69 -17.81
CA LYS A 452 -10.57 15.02 -18.64
C LYS A 452 -10.85 14.02 -19.78
N ASN A 453 -9.81 13.32 -20.27
CA ASN A 453 -9.90 12.31 -21.33
C ASN A 453 -10.49 10.96 -20.88
N LYS A 454 -10.70 10.74 -19.60
CA LYS A 454 -11.31 9.50 -19.06
C LYS A 454 -12.86 9.52 -19.08
N GLY A 455 -13.49 10.57 -19.64
CA GLY A 455 -14.93 10.73 -19.65
C GLY A 455 -15.48 11.07 -18.26
N ARG A 456 -16.77 10.76 -18.02
CA ARG A 456 -17.42 10.99 -16.73
C ARG A 456 -16.79 10.11 -15.66
N HIS A 457 -16.18 10.69 -14.63
CA HIS A 457 -15.56 9.95 -13.54
C HIS A 457 -15.49 10.77 -12.25
N GLY A 458 -15.28 10.08 -11.14
CA GLY A 458 -15.19 10.69 -9.82
C GLY A 458 -15.47 9.68 -8.71
N ILE A 459 -15.92 10.21 -7.59
CA ILE A 459 -16.24 9.41 -6.41
C ILE A 459 -17.49 9.96 -5.71
N ARG A 460 -18.33 9.09 -5.21
CA ARG A 460 -19.45 9.42 -4.35
C ARG A 460 -19.27 8.81 -2.98
N ASN A 461 -19.98 9.36 -2.01
CA ASN A 461 -19.93 8.88 -0.62
C ASN A 461 -18.51 8.84 -0.04
N LEU A 462 -17.62 9.73 -0.48
CA LEU A 462 -16.28 9.84 0.10
C LEU A 462 -16.39 10.44 1.49
N ARG A 463 -15.94 9.68 2.51
CA ARG A 463 -16.07 10.04 3.93
C ARG A 463 -14.69 10.19 4.55
N PHE A 464 -14.36 11.40 5.00
CA PHE A 464 -13.08 11.68 5.66
C PHE A 464 -13.29 12.65 6.83
N GLY A 465 -12.86 12.24 8.02
CA GLY A 465 -13.30 12.89 9.25
C GLY A 465 -14.83 12.96 9.32
N ASP A 466 -15.38 14.16 9.53
CA ASP A 466 -16.83 14.41 9.54
C ASP A 466 -17.39 14.85 8.18
N ILE A 467 -16.54 14.90 7.16
CA ILE A 467 -16.91 15.32 5.82
C ILE A 467 -17.41 14.12 5.02
N VAL A 468 -18.58 14.29 4.39
CA VAL A 468 -19.14 13.36 3.40
C VAL A 468 -19.36 14.15 2.12
N THR A 469 -18.79 13.67 1.00
CA THR A 469 -18.86 14.40 -0.27
C THR A 469 -18.96 13.47 -1.47
N ASP A 470 -19.66 13.94 -2.49
CA ASP A 470 -19.64 13.45 -3.85
C ASP A 470 -18.83 14.43 -4.71
N ILE A 471 -17.90 13.94 -5.52
CA ILE A 471 -17.09 14.75 -6.43
C ILE A 471 -17.07 14.03 -7.77
N VAL A 472 -17.75 14.57 -8.79
CA VAL A 472 -17.89 13.92 -10.08
C VAL A 472 -17.62 14.91 -11.22
N PHE A 473 -16.70 14.55 -12.11
CA PHE A 473 -16.56 15.20 -13.41
C PHE A 473 -17.63 14.69 -14.34
N GLU A 474 -18.58 15.58 -14.69
CA GLU A 474 -19.75 15.22 -15.54
C GLU A 474 -19.42 15.18 -17.04
N GLY A 475 -18.19 15.54 -17.40
CA GLY A 475 -17.80 15.83 -18.78
C GLY A 475 -18.01 17.28 -19.15
N LYS A 476 -17.60 17.69 -20.37
CA LYS A 476 -17.81 19.04 -20.93
C LYS A 476 -17.32 20.20 -20.02
N GLY A 477 -16.27 19.93 -19.20
CA GLY A 477 -15.67 20.96 -18.35
C GLY A 477 -16.41 21.24 -17.04
N THR A 478 -17.33 20.38 -16.60
CA THR A 478 -18.10 20.59 -15.37
C THR A 478 -17.76 19.54 -14.31
N VAL A 479 -17.58 19.98 -13.07
CA VAL A 479 -17.48 19.13 -11.88
C VAL A 479 -18.64 19.44 -10.94
N SER A 480 -19.40 18.41 -10.60
CA SER A 480 -20.47 18.47 -9.59
C SER A 480 -19.92 18.03 -8.23
N VAL A 481 -20.19 18.80 -7.19
CA VAL A 481 -19.79 18.50 -5.82
C VAL A 481 -20.99 18.63 -4.89
N THR A 482 -21.31 17.57 -4.16
CA THR A 482 -22.32 17.58 -3.09
C THR A 482 -21.61 17.29 -1.77
N LEU A 483 -21.85 18.07 -0.72
CA LEU A 483 -21.10 17.93 0.52
C LEU A 483 -21.89 18.42 1.77
N ASN A 484 -21.58 17.79 2.92
CA ASN A 484 -22.18 18.17 4.21
C ASN A 484 -21.41 19.25 4.97
N ALA A 485 -20.10 19.45 4.68
CA ALA A 485 -19.24 20.41 5.36
C ALA A 485 -18.16 20.96 4.42
N SER A 486 -17.79 22.23 4.57
CA SER A 486 -16.89 22.95 3.67
C SER A 486 -15.44 22.46 3.74
N TYR A 487 -14.76 22.42 2.58
CA TYR A 487 -13.33 22.12 2.44
C TYR A 487 -12.74 22.77 1.17
N SER A 488 -11.42 22.66 1.00
CA SER A 488 -10.74 23.13 -0.21
C SER A 488 -10.59 21.97 -1.21
N LEU A 489 -11.21 22.10 -2.39
CA LEU A 489 -11.00 21.16 -3.50
C LEU A 489 -9.98 21.73 -4.47
N ILE A 490 -8.85 21.02 -4.64
CA ILE A 490 -7.75 21.44 -5.51
C ILE A 490 -7.79 20.53 -6.75
N ILE A 491 -8.17 21.09 -7.88
CA ILE A 491 -8.26 20.36 -9.16
C ILE A 491 -7.12 20.84 -10.07
N ASN A 492 -6.18 19.97 -10.40
CA ASN A 492 -5.05 20.27 -11.28
C ASN A 492 -4.31 21.56 -10.89
N GLY A 493 -4.13 21.82 -9.58
CA GLY A 493 -3.45 22.97 -9.03
C GLY A 493 -4.36 24.19 -8.76
N ASN A 494 -5.56 24.24 -9.30
CA ASN A 494 -6.52 25.31 -9.03
C ASN A 494 -7.35 25.01 -7.77
N THR A 495 -7.42 25.98 -6.86
CA THR A 495 -8.14 25.82 -5.58
C THR A 495 -9.56 26.37 -5.65
N TYR A 496 -10.51 25.57 -5.24
CA TYR A 496 -11.94 25.89 -5.13
C TYR A 496 -12.39 25.71 -3.70
N SER A 497 -12.94 26.76 -3.10
CA SER A 497 -13.57 26.66 -1.77
C SER A 497 -14.99 26.13 -1.96
N VAL A 498 -15.21 24.87 -1.63
CA VAL A 498 -16.55 24.26 -1.72
C VAL A 498 -17.25 24.35 -0.37
N ARG A 499 -18.54 24.71 -0.41
CA ARG A 499 -19.37 24.97 0.77
C ARG A 499 -20.48 23.92 0.86
N LYS A 500 -20.97 23.70 2.08
CA LYS A 500 -22.10 22.78 2.34
C LYS A 500 -23.24 22.98 1.35
N GLY A 501 -23.75 21.89 0.80
CA GLY A 501 -24.77 21.84 -0.24
C GLY A 501 -24.21 21.38 -1.58
N ASP A 502 -24.86 21.77 -2.67
CA ASP A 502 -24.48 21.43 -4.03
C ASP A 502 -23.68 22.57 -4.66
N THR A 503 -22.60 22.22 -5.34
CA THR A 503 -21.71 23.17 -6.03
C THR A 503 -21.39 22.63 -7.43
N GLU A 504 -21.49 23.48 -8.44
CA GLU A 504 -21.03 23.21 -9.79
C GLU A 504 -19.79 24.05 -10.09
N ILE A 505 -18.71 23.40 -10.51
CA ILE A 505 -17.44 24.05 -10.88
C ILE A 505 -17.26 23.92 -12.40
N LYS A 506 -17.12 25.04 -13.08
CA LYS A 506 -16.73 25.12 -14.50
C LYS A 506 -15.21 25.22 -14.59
N LEU A 507 -14.59 24.32 -15.40
CA LEU A 507 -13.14 24.15 -15.52
C LEU A 507 -12.58 24.80 -16.79
#